data_76882a260965348d687888db00930232
#
_entry.id   76882a260965348d687888db00930232
#
_cell.length_a   1.000
_cell.length_b   1.000
_cell.length_c   1.000
_cell.angle_alpha   90.00
_cell.angle_beta   90.00
_cell.angle_gamma   90.00
#
_symmetry.space_group_name_H-M   'P 1'
#
loop_
_entity.id
_entity.type
_entity.pdbx_description
1 polymer ?
#
loop_
_entity_poly.entity_id
_entity_poly.type
_entity_poly.pdbx_seq_one_letter_code
_entity_poly.pdbx_strand_id
1 'polypeptide(L)'
;MTKKKNIMKQKIYKTTNFHIAVWLLMSGISLSDVDWTNKRRAQFVFEDFSDRDTLVNDFFKQEQLQKYISGSQELKARMYAVNPPIEYER
;
A
#
# COMPACT_ATOMS: atom_id res chain seq x y z
N MET A 1 3.45 -25.93 20.51
CA MET A 1 3.48 -25.50 20.44
C MET A 1 3.31 -24.88 20.10
N THR A 2 3.17 -24.84 19.99
CA THR A 2 3.03 -24.20 19.80
C THR A 2 2.93 -23.51 19.38
N LYS A 3 2.58 -23.47 19.47
CA LYS A 3 2.44 -22.83 19.17
C LYS A 3 2.39 -22.06 18.88
N LYS A 4 2.12 -21.99 19.03
CA LYS A 4 2.02 -21.23 18.92
C LYS A 4 2.23 -20.52 18.69
N LYS A 5 2.16 -20.62 18.80
CA LYS A 5 2.37 -19.94 18.64
C LYS A 5 2.32 -19.25 18.18
N ASN A 6 2.27 -19.36 18.09
CA ASN A 6 2.22 -18.73 17.64
C ASN A 6 1.72 -17.98 17.18
N ILE A 7 1.42 -18.26 17.29
CA ILE A 7 0.63 -17.63 16.94
C ILE A 7 0.45 -16.40 17.37
N MET A 8 0.24 -16.22 18.23
CA MET A 8 0.07 -15.17 18.73
C MET A 8 1.01 -14.32 18.52
N LYS A 9 1.82 -14.66 18.26
CA LYS A 9 2.74 -13.96 17.91
C LYS A 9 2.77 -13.66 16.58
N GLN A 10 1.83 -13.92 15.82
CA GLN A 10 1.79 -13.59 14.51
C GLN A 10 1.83 -12.14 14.35
N LYS A 11 2.80 -11.63 13.73
CA LYS A 11 2.90 -10.21 13.48
C LYS A 11 2.34 -9.90 12.13
N ILE A 12 1.67 -8.79 12.03
CA ILE A 12 1.16 -8.35 10.75
C ILE A 12 1.53 -6.90 10.54
N TYR A 13 1.68 -6.52 9.29
CA TYR A 13 1.95 -5.15 8.90
C TYR A 13 0.77 -4.67 8.07
N LYS A 14 0.19 -3.56 8.45
CA LYS A 14 -0.95 -3.02 7.72
C LYS A 14 -0.61 -1.64 7.19
N THR A 15 -1.07 -1.36 5.99
CA THR A 15 -0.87 -0.03 5.43
C THR A 15 -2.09 0.33 4.61
N THR A 16 -2.46 1.59 4.64
CA THR A 16 -3.49 2.11 3.76
C THR A 16 -2.88 2.73 2.52
N ASN A 17 -1.56 2.79 2.46
CA ASN A 17 -0.88 3.39 1.32
C ASN A 17 -0.81 2.38 0.18
N PHE A 18 -1.60 2.65 -0.85
CA PHE A 18 -1.69 1.75 -1.99
C PHE A 18 -0.30 1.52 -2.63
N HIS A 19 0.48 2.57 -2.74
CA HIS A 19 1.77 2.48 -3.44
C HIS A 19 2.79 1.67 -2.65
N ILE A 20 2.78 1.77 -1.32
CA ILE A 20 3.63 0.93 -0.50
C ILE A 20 3.20 -0.53 -0.66
N ALA A 21 1.89 -0.78 -0.70
CA ALA A 21 1.42 -2.15 -0.88
C ALA A 21 1.91 -2.72 -2.21
N VAL A 22 1.85 -1.92 -3.28
CA VAL A 22 2.36 -2.37 -4.57
C VAL A 22 3.84 -2.66 -4.50
N TRP A 23 4.58 -1.77 -3.83
CA TRP A 23 6.02 -1.94 -3.68
C TRP A 23 6.36 -3.25 -2.97
N LEU A 24 5.61 -3.58 -1.92
CA LEU A 24 5.83 -4.82 -1.19
C LEU A 24 5.54 -6.03 -2.06
N LEU A 25 4.46 -5.97 -2.83
CA LEU A 25 4.15 -7.07 -3.75
C LEU A 25 5.24 -7.24 -4.80
N MET A 26 5.74 -6.14 -5.32
CA MET A 26 6.83 -6.19 -6.30
C MET A 26 8.08 -6.79 -5.70
N SER A 27 8.25 -6.63 -4.40
CA SER A 27 9.42 -7.14 -3.70
C SER A 27 9.28 -8.60 -3.28
N GLY A 28 8.15 -9.21 -3.60
CA GLY A 28 7.96 -10.62 -3.29
C GLY A 28 7.24 -10.90 -2.00
N ILE A 29 6.73 -9.88 -1.33
CA ILE A 29 6.00 -10.06 -0.08
C ILE A 29 4.55 -10.35 -0.41
N SER A 30 4.00 -11.39 0.18
CA SER A 30 2.63 -11.80 -0.13
C SER A 30 1.61 -11.02 0.67
N LEU A 31 0.54 -10.68 -0.01
CA LEU A 31 -0.58 -10.02 0.64
C LEU A 31 -1.39 -11.08 1.38
N SER A 32 -1.66 -10.83 2.66
CA SER A 32 -2.47 -11.76 3.44
C SER A 32 -3.95 -11.47 3.32
N ASP A 33 -4.30 -10.19 3.27
CA ASP A 33 -5.71 -9.84 3.28
C ASP A 33 -5.88 -8.39 2.91
N VAL A 34 -7.10 -8.02 2.58
CA VAL A 34 -7.46 -6.62 2.39
C VAL A 34 -8.60 -6.34 3.37
N ASP A 35 -8.38 -5.44 4.28
CA ASP A 35 -9.30 -5.15 5.36
C ASP A 35 -10.13 -3.94 5.00
N TRP A 36 -11.44 -4.15 4.86
CA TRP A 36 -12.38 -3.10 4.52
C TRP A 36 -13.23 -2.66 5.71
N THR A 37 -12.72 -2.84 6.91
CA THR A 37 -13.46 -2.39 8.09
C THR A 37 -13.83 -0.92 7.95
N ASN A 38 -12.91 -0.12 7.42
CA ASN A 38 -13.24 1.25 7.07
C ASN A 38 -13.66 1.24 5.60
N LYS A 39 -14.91 1.53 5.34
CA LYS A 39 -15.44 1.41 3.99
C LYS A 39 -14.85 2.38 3.01
N ARG A 40 -14.24 3.43 3.50
CA ARG A 40 -13.66 4.43 2.60
C ARG A 40 -12.23 4.13 2.22
N ARG A 41 -11.58 3.23 2.95
CA ARG A 41 -10.17 3.03 2.74
C ARG A 41 -9.79 1.62 3.06
N ALA A 42 -9.30 0.92 2.07
CA ALA A 42 -8.80 -0.42 2.25
C ALA A 42 -7.51 -0.38 3.03
N GLN A 43 -7.31 -1.36 3.87
CA GLN A 43 -6.07 -1.54 4.57
C GLN A 43 -5.46 -2.84 4.08
N PHE A 44 -4.24 -2.77 3.59
CA PHE A 44 -3.58 -3.94 3.01
C PHE A 44 -2.77 -4.61 4.10
N VAL A 45 -2.98 -5.91 4.27
CA VAL A 45 -2.42 -6.66 5.37
C VAL A 45 -1.40 -7.65 4.85
N PHE A 46 -0.19 -7.57 5.39
CA PHE A 46 0.90 -8.48 5.03
C PHE A 46 1.40 -9.14 6.29
N GLU A 47 1.96 -10.32 6.18
CA GLU A 47 2.67 -10.88 7.30
C GLU A 47 3.92 -10.06 7.52
N ASP A 48 4.21 -9.74 8.77
CA ASP A 48 5.38 -8.94 9.06
C ASP A 48 6.63 -9.75 8.75
N PHE A 49 7.67 -9.06 8.36
CA PHE A 49 8.90 -9.71 7.97
C PHE A 49 10.08 -8.90 8.49
N SER A 50 11.22 -9.56 8.62
CA SER A 50 12.34 -8.96 9.35
C SER A 50 12.91 -7.73 8.68
N ASP A 51 12.79 -7.63 7.36
CA ASP A 51 13.36 -6.50 6.64
C ASP A 51 12.34 -5.42 6.32
N ARG A 52 11.21 -5.43 7.00
CA ARG A 52 10.13 -4.53 6.65
C ARG A 52 10.56 -3.06 6.66
N ASP A 53 11.22 -2.63 7.72
CA ASP A 53 11.61 -1.23 7.81
C ASP A 53 12.56 -0.85 6.70
N THR A 54 13.50 -1.72 6.39
CA THR A 54 14.44 -1.46 5.31
C THR A 54 13.72 -1.37 3.98
N LEU A 55 12.81 -2.29 3.74
CA LEU A 55 12.11 -2.33 2.47
C LEU A 55 11.20 -1.11 2.29
N VAL A 56 10.51 -0.73 3.34
CA VAL A 56 9.64 0.45 3.28
C VAL A 56 10.49 1.71 3.12
N ASN A 57 11.61 1.79 3.81
CA ASN A 57 12.50 2.93 3.64
C ASN A 57 13.03 3.01 2.22
N ASP A 58 13.33 1.86 1.62
CA ASP A 58 13.80 1.84 0.24
C ASP A 58 12.75 2.40 -0.71
N PHE A 59 11.47 2.14 -0.43
CA PHE A 59 10.41 2.71 -1.23
C PHE A 59 10.54 4.22 -1.31
N PHE A 60 10.77 4.86 -0.17
CA PHE A 60 10.85 6.32 -0.15
C PHE A 60 12.14 6.84 -0.76
N LYS A 61 13.13 5.97 -0.94
CA LYS A 61 14.38 6.37 -1.58
C LYS A 61 14.35 6.22 -3.10
N GLN A 62 13.31 5.61 -3.64
CA GLN A 62 13.21 5.42 -5.08
C GLN A 62 12.78 6.72 -5.73
N GLU A 63 13.74 7.50 -6.13
CA GLU A 63 13.47 8.86 -6.59
C GLU A 63 12.53 8.90 -7.77
N GLN A 64 12.76 8.08 -8.77
CA GLN A 64 11.89 8.08 -9.92
C GLN A 64 10.49 7.62 -9.58
N LEU A 65 10.39 6.63 -8.71
CA LEU A 65 9.09 6.13 -8.30
C LEU A 65 8.32 7.21 -7.53
N GLN A 66 9.01 7.92 -6.65
CA GLN A 66 8.36 8.98 -5.88
C GLN A 66 7.90 10.11 -6.80
N LYS A 67 8.68 10.42 -7.80
CA LYS A 67 8.29 11.44 -8.77
C LYS A 67 7.08 11.00 -9.58
N TYR A 68 7.06 9.74 -9.96
CA TYR A 68 5.91 9.20 -10.69
C TYR A 68 4.64 9.29 -9.84
N ILE A 69 4.74 8.90 -8.57
CA ILE A 69 3.59 8.94 -7.69
C ILE A 69 3.10 10.36 -7.50
N SER A 70 4.02 11.30 -7.26
CA SER A 70 3.65 12.70 -7.09
C SER A 70 2.99 13.26 -8.34
N GLY A 71 3.54 12.94 -9.50
CA GLY A 71 2.96 13.40 -10.75
C GLY A 71 1.58 12.84 -10.97
N SER A 72 1.42 11.56 -10.65
CA SER A 72 0.13 10.91 -10.79
C SER A 72 -0.93 11.59 -9.92
N GLN A 73 -0.56 11.91 -8.68
CA GLN A 73 -1.49 12.55 -7.77
C GLN A 73 -1.83 13.97 -8.22
N GLU A 74 -0.85 14.67 -8.73
CA GLU A 74 -1.10 16.01 -9.22
C GLU A 74 -2.05 16.01 -10.42
N LEU A 75 -1.85 15.08 -11.34
CA LEU A 75 -2.74 14.99 -12.49
C LEU A 75 -4.15 14.64 -12.08
N LYS A 76 -4.30 13.72 -11.15
CA LYS A 76 -5.63 13.37 -10.67
C LYS A 76 -6.30 14.56 -10.02
N ALA A 77 -5.57 15.31 -9.22
CA ALA A 77 -6.15 16.46 -8.57
C ALA A 77 -6.63 17.49 -9.60
N ARG A 78 -5.84 17.69 -10.64
CA ARG A 78 -6.23 18.64 -11.66
C ARG A 78 -7.39 18.16 -12.50
N MET A 79 -7.43 16.89 -12.80
CA MET A 79 -8.53 16.32 -13.55
C MET A 79 -9.84 16.51 -12.79
N TYR A 80 -9.82 16.18 -11.51
CA TYR A 80 -11.06 16.27 -10.74
C TYR A 80 -11.48 17.71 -10.45
N ALA A 81 -10.51 18.60 -10.41
CA ALA A 81 -10.84 20.01 -10.18
C ALA A 81 -11.49 20.65 -11.39
N VAL A 82 -11.06 20.23 -12.58
CA VAL A 82 -11.56 20.84 -13.81
C VAL A 82 -12.73 20.09 -14.37
N ASN A 83 -12.65 18.79 -14.41
CA ASN A 83 -13.66 17.94 -15.01
C ASN A 83 -14.04 16.84 -14.06
N PRO A 84 -15.21 16.87 -13.47
CA PRO A 84 -15.63 15.82 -12.58
C PRO A 84 -15.57 14.47 -13.27
N PRO A 85 -15.24 13.43 -12.53
CA PRO A 85 -15.04 12.13 -13.13
C PRO A 85 -16.20 11.58 -13.91
N ILE A 86 -17.39 11.92 -13.51
CA ILE A 86 -18.53 11.35 -14.19
C ILE A 86 -18.63 11.77 -15.61
N GLU A 87 -17.92 12.77 -15.99
CA GLU A 87 -18.00 13.22 -17.34
C GLU A 87 -17.19 12.42 -18.28
N TYR A 88 -16.43 11.55 -17.74
CA TYR A 88 -15.61 10.78 -18.59
C TYR A 88 -16.17 9.53 -18.99
N GLU A 89 -17.13 9.35 -18.69
CA GLU A 89 -17.62 8.19 -18.98
C GLU A 89 -17.48 7.92 -20.12
N ARG A 90 -17.01 7.95 -20.62
CA ARG A 90 -16.73 7.82 -21.66
C ARG A 90 -16.14 7.41 -22.08
#